data_1af1a8e619963156179e19f7b159f8e4
#
_entry.id   1af1a8e619963156179e19f7b159f8e4
#
_cell.length_a   1.000
_cell.length_b   1.000
_cell.length_c   1.000
_cell.angle_alpha   90.00
_cell.angle_beta   90.00
_cell.angle_gamma   90.00
#
_symmetry.space_group_name_H-M   'P 1'
#
loop_
_entity.id
_entity.type
_entity.pdbx_description
1 polymer ?
#
loop_
_entity_poly.entity_id
_entity_poly.type
_entity_poly.pdbx_seq_one_letter_code
_entity_poly.pdbx_strand_id
1 'polypeptide(L)'
;MCAPLLIARAAELARSKKFVVSHVVISPDTPLHKLTAIYTKICAGLSTQSEDHALKSIIDTWIFGIEDRLIETGIDENDERLAELTEKEIESSLERVAGVSSGLAAAVRTYYAANNRGDFATAQAAVGWIAGDTTVANRSFKSQAGVKGSVSETDALLFLKGIVYLIRQAGFAGLFVSFDEAETAQAFSRPQREKGYINLRQLVDMTDKNEIPGCFFLFAGTPAFFESAKGIRSLPPLYDRIGIISDDGFANPMQTQIVLSKFNCEKLEKAAYKVSDIYSEGFGAVDTSRVSPAFIRAMISKVTGRFGGRVDVVPRLFLREFVDVLDKCALYENYSPMEKYAFTPGNGDIPLKAEEKAVMEISW
;
A
#
# COMPACT_ATOMS: atom_id res chain seq x y z
N MET A 1 -4.79 -0.62 -14.92
CA MET A 1 -6.03 -0.08 -14.33
C MET A 1 -6.73 -1.05 -13.37
N CYS A 2 -6.55 -2.36 -13.48
CA CYS A 2 -7.06 -3.33 -12.49
C CYS A 2 -6.18 -3.44 -11.23
N ALA A 3 -4.90 -3.03 -11.30
CA ALA A 3 -3.98 -3.16 -10.18
C ALA A 3 -4.43 -2.39 -8.92
N PRO A 4 -4.79 -1.09 -8.98
CA PRO A 4 -5.26 -0.37 -7.78
C PRO A 4 -6.52 -0.99 -7.15
N LEU A 5 -7.46 -1.47 -7.96
CA LEU A 5 -8.66 -2.15 -7.45
C LEU A 5 -8.32 -3.49 -6.78
N LEU A 6 -7.41 -4.25 -7.37
CA LEU A 6 -6.93 -5.50 -6.79
C LEU A 6 -6.18 -5.25 -5.47
N ILE A 7 -5.32 -4.22 -5.43
CA ILE A 7 -4.62 -3.79 -4.22
C ILE A 7 -5.63 -3.42 -3.12
N ALA A 8 -6.63 -2.59 -3.44
CA ALA A 8 -7.66 -2.18 -2.49
C ALA A 8 -8.42 -3.40 -1.95
N ARG A 9 -8.82 -4.33 -2.82
CA ARG A 9 -9.52 -5.55 -2.41
C ARG A 9 -8.64 -6.49 -1.59
N ALA A 10 -7.36 -6.63 -1.94
CA ALA A 10 -6.42 -7.42 -1.16
C ALA A 10 -6.20 -6.79 0.24
N ALA A 11 -6.10 -5.47 0.33
CA ALA A 11 -5.99 -4.74 1.59
C ALA A 11 -7.23 -4.93 2.47
N GLU A 12 -8.44 -4.84 1.90
CA GLU A 12 -9.70 -5.10 2.60
C GLU A 12 -9.76 -6.55 3.13
N LEU A 13 -9.39 -7.53 2.30
CA LEU A 13 -9.30 -8.93 2.72
C LEU A 13 -8.25 -9.14 3.82
N ALA A 14 -7.10 -8.46 3.74
CA ALA A 14 -6.09 -8.50 4.77
C ALA A 14 -6.62 -7.97 6.10
N ARG A 15 -7.31 -6.80 6.09
CA ARG A 15 -7.96 -6.25 7.30
C ARG A 15 -8.99 -7.21 7.90
N SER A 16 -9.83 -7.84 7.07
CA SER A 16 -10.82 -8.83 7.55
C SER A 16 -10.18 -10.05 8.21
N LYS A 17 -8.91 -10.33 7.87
CA LYS A 17 -8.07 -11.37 8.48
C LYS A 17 -7.17 -10.83 9.61
N LYS A 18 -7.48 -9.66 10.16
CA LYS A 18 -6.75 -9.00 11.25
C LYS A 18 -5.31 -8.63 10.91
N PHE A 19 -4.96 -8.43 9.63
CA PHE A 19 -3.68 -7.82 9.27
C PHE A 19 -3.76 -6.30 9.45
N VAL A 20 -2.66 -5.73 9.89
CA VAL A 20 -2.37 -4.30 9.70
C VAL A 20 -1.97 -4.10 8.24
N VAL A 21 -2.43 -3.04 7.63
CA VAL A 21 -2.23 -2.79 6.19
C VAL A 21 -1.48 -1.48 6.00
N SER A 22 -0.57 -1.45 5.04
CA SER A 22 0.05 -0.21 4.56
C SER A 22 0.11 -0.20 3.04
N HIS A 23 -0.12 0.98 2.45
CA HIS A 23 -0.04 1.20 1.00
C HIS A 23 1.05 2.22 0.67
N VAL A 24 1.97 1.83 -0.21
CA VAL A 24 3.11 2.64 -0.63
C VAL A 24 3.06 2.82 -2.15
N VAL A 25 3.05 4.05 -2.62
CA VAL A 25 3.22 4.38 -4.03
C VAL A 25 4.70 4.71 -4.28
N ILE A 26 5.33 3.96 -5.18
CA ILE A 26 6.71 4.23 -5.56
C ILE A 26 6.77 5.50 -6.39
N SER A 27 7.57 6.47 -5.94
CA SER A 27 7.65 7.80 -6.50
C SER A 27 9.07 8.38 -6.35
N PRO A 28 9.37 9.57 -6.91
CA PRO A 28 10.62 10.26 -6.63
C PRO A 28 10.89 10.53 -5.14
N ASP A 29 9.82 10.73 -4.35
CA ASP A 29 9.92 10.97 -2.90
C ASP A 29 10.04 9.65 -2.10
N THR A 30 9.51 8.57 -2.65
CA THR A 30 9.53 7.22 -2.04
C THR A 30 10.15 6.20 -3.01
N PRO A 31 11.43 6.35 -3.36
CA PRO A 31 12.06 5.48 -4.35
C PRO A 31 12.54 4.18 -3.72
N LEU A 32 12.47 3.07 -4.48
CA LEU A 32 12.93 1.74 -4.04
C LEU A 32 14.39 1.71 -3.55
N HIS A 33 15.25 2.60 -4.04
CA HIS A 33 16.66 2.64 -3.65
C HIS A 33 16.93 3.31 -2.28
N LYS A 34 15.90 3.86 -1.62
CA LYS A 34 15.97 4.44 -0.27
C LYS A 34 15.07 3.67 0.68
N LEU A 35 15.65 2.70 1.37
CA LEU A 35 14.90 1.87 2.35
C LEU A 35 14.33 2.70 3.50
N THR A 36 15.01 3.77 3.90
CA THR A 36 14.48 4.71 4.91
C THR A 36 13.19 5.36 4.47
N ALA A 37 13.11 5.84 3.21
CA ALA A 37 11.89 6.45 2.68
C ALA A 37 10.74 5.43 2.60
N ILE A 38 11.04 4.21 2.16
CA ILE A 38 10.08 3.09 2.13
C ILE A 38 9.58 2.77 3.54
N TYR A 39 10.48 2.61 4.50
CA TYR A 39 10.14 2.33 5.90
C TYR A 39 9.25 3.43 6.49
N THR A 40 9.66 4.68 6.37
CA THR A 40 8.88 5.84 6.87
C THR A 40 7.48 5.85 6.25
N LYS A 41 7.37 5.58 4.94
CA LYS A 41 6.08 5.55 4.26
C LYS A 41 5.21 4.39 4.72
N ILE A 42 5.80 3.20 4.96
CA ILE A 42 5.09 2.06 5.55
C ILE A 42 4.53 2.44 6.91
N CYS A 43 5.36 2.99 7.82
CA CYS A 43 4.93 3.37 9.16
C CYS A 43 3.83 4.44 9.16
N ALA A 44 3.96 5.46 8.31
CA ALA A 44 2.96 6.52 8.18
C ALA A 44 1.61 6.01 7.61
N GLY A 45 1.64 4.94 6.83
CA GLY A 45 0.46 4.35 6.20
C GLY A 45 -0.14 3.15 6.94
N LEU A 46 0.36 2.80 8.13
CA LEU A 46 -0.21 1.68 8.91
C LEU A 46 -1.68 1.96 9.25
N SER A 47 -2.55 1.04 8.89
CA SER A 47 -3.98 1.11 9.17
C SER A 47 -4.54 -0.24 9.59
N THR A 48 -5.51 -0.22 10.48
CA THR A 48 -6.29 -1.38 10.94
C THR A 48 -7.70 -1.33 10.33
N GLN A 49 -8.59 -2.18 10.80
CA GLN A 49 -10.00 -2.12 10.41
C GLN A 49 -10.72 -0.90 11.00
N SER A 50 -10.23 -0.38 12.14
CA SER A 50 -10.87 0.68 12.91
C SER A 50 -10.13 2.02 12.89
N GLU A 51 -8.88 2.05 12.44
CA GLU A 51 -8.03 3.23 12.59
C GLU A 51 -7.00 3.35 11.46
N ASP A 52 -6.82 4.57 10.96
CA ASP A 52 -5.72 4.96 10.11
C ASP A 52 -4.57 5.54 10.96
N HIS A 53 -3.33 5.51 10.46
CA HIS A 53 -2.13 5.95 11.20
C HIS A 53 -1.91 5.21 12.53
N ALA A 54 -2.16 3.91 12.53
CA ALA A 54 -2.29 3.07 13.70
C ALA A 54 -0.96 2.73 14.43
N LEU A 55 0.19 3.33 14.09
CA LEU A 55 1.47 2.96 14.72
C LEU A 55 1.44 3.15 16.24
N LYS A 56 0.90 4.29 16.69
CA LYS A 56 0.83 4.60 18.12
C LYS A 56 -0.06 3.60 18.85
N SER A 57 -1.27 3.37 18.35
CA SER A 57 -2.23 2.44 18.98
C SER A 57 -1.74 1.00 18.98
N ILE A 58 -0.98 0.58 17.97
CA ILE A 58 -0.32 -0.73 17.95
C ILE A 58 0.71 -0.85 19.10
N ILE A 59 1.53 0.18 19.31
CA ILE A 59 2.50 0.22 20.39
C ILE A 59 1.77 0.19 21.75
N ASP A 60 0.73 1.02 21.92
CA ASP A 60 -0.08 1.06 23.13
C ASP A 60 -0.72 -0.30 23.43
N THR A 61 -1.36 -0.92 22.44
CA THR A 61 -2.01 -2.23 22.59
C THR A 61 -1.00 -3.30 23.02
N TRP A 62 0.20 -3.27 22.46
CA TRP A 62 1.25 -4.20 22.86
C TRP A 62 1.73 -3.96 24.30
N ILE A 63 1.92 -2.70 24.71
CA ILE A 63 2.32 -2.33 26.06
C ILE A 63 1.25 -2.74 27.06
N PHE A 64 -0.02 -2.44 26.80
CA PHE A 64 -1.14 -2.88 27.65
C PHE A 64 -1.16 -4.42 27.82
N GLY A 65 -0.89 -5.16 26.73
CA GLY A 65 -0.78 -6.62 26.82
C GLY A 65 0.41 -7.10 27.64
N ILE A 66 1.45 -6.29 27.87
CA ILE A 66 2.54 -6.57 28.83
C ILE A 66 2.03 -6.33 30.26
N GLU A 67 1.42 -5.18 30.50
CA GLU A 67 0.87 -4.81 31.82
C GLU A 67 -0.18 -5.81 32.28
N ASP A 68 -1.12 -6.19 31.43
CA ASP A 68 -2.15 -7.20 31.72
C ASP A 68 -1.51 -8.53 32.15
N ARG A 69 -0.48 -9.00 31.44
CA ARG A 69 0.22 -10.23 31.83
C ARG A 69 0.94 -10.10 33.18
N LEU A 70 1.51 -8.95 33.47
CA LEU A 70 2.17 -8.72 34.78
C LEU A 70 1.12 -8.71 35.92
N ILE A 71 -0.04 -8.10 35.69
CA ILE A 71 -1.16 -8.10 36.65
C ILE A 71 -1.69 -9.53 36.87
N GLU A 72 -1.83 -10.33 35.80
CA GLU A 72 -2.21 -11.73 35.91
C GLU A 72 -1.23 -12.58 36.73
N THR A 73 0.05 -12.19 36.77
CA THR A 73 1.04 -12.83 37.66
C THR A 73 0.95 -12.43 39.15
N GLY A 74 -0.02 -11.56 39.50
CA GLY A 74 -0.32 -11.13 40.86
C GLY A 74 0.29 -9.80 41.28
N ILE A 75 0.74 -8.97 40.31
CA ILE A 75 1.17 -7.59 40.57
C ILE A 75 -0.10 -6.71 40.62
N ASP A 76 -0.26 -5.91 41.66
CA ASP A 76 -1.37 -4.97 41.77
C ASP A 76 -1.24 -3.88 40.74
N GLU A 77 -2.37 -3.50 40.14
CA GLU A 77 -2.45 -2.45 39.11
C GLU A 77 -1.89 -1.10 39.57
N ASN A 78 -1.97 -0.81 40.88
CA ASN A 78 -1.44 0.41 41.50
C ASN A 78 -0.03 0.21 42.13
N ASP A 79 0.63 -0.92 41.89
CA ASP A 79 1.98 -1.18 42.41
C ASP A 79 3.01 -0.31 41.65
N GLU A 80 3.79 0.49 42.38
CA GLU A 80 4.84 1.34 41.81
C GLU A 80 5.84 0.55 40.95
N ARG A 81 6.00 -0.75 41.22
CA ARG A 81 6.90 -1.66 40.50
C ARG A 81 6.34 -2.06 39.11
N LEU A 82 5.02 -1.89 38.86
CA LEU A 82 4.43 -2.28 37.59
C LEU A 82 5.11 -1.55 36.42
N ALA A 83 5.31 -0.24 36.53
CA ALA A 83 5.97 0.56 35.51
C ALA A 83 7.42 0.09 35.24
N GLU A 84 8.22 -0.18 36.32
CA GLU A 84 9.59 -0.64 36.16
C GLU A 84 9.66 -2.04 35.51
N LEU A 85 8.77 -2.94 35.89
CA LEU A 85 8.69 -4.28 35.33
C LEU A 85 8.23 -4.25 33.86
N THR A 86 7.30 -3.37 33.54
CA THR A 86 6.86 -3.15 32.14
C THR A 86 7.99 -2.63 31.26
N GLU A 87 8.76 -1.63 31.73
CA GLU A 87 9.94 -1.13 30.99
C GLU A 87 10.96 -2.24 30.73
N LYS A 88 11.23 -3.06 31.74
CA LYS A 88 12.16 -4.19 31.65
C LYS A 88 11.66 -5.26 30.67
N GLU A 89 10.37 -5.56 30.68
CA GLU A 89 9.79 -6.55 29.77
C GLU A 89 9.74 -6.02 28.32
N ILE A 90 9.47 -4.71 28.11
CA ILE A 90 9.60 -4.05 26.80
C ILE A 90 11.02 -4.29 26.24
N GLU A 91 12.05 -3.99 27.03
CA GLU A 91 13.45 -4.12 26.58
C GLU A 91 13.80 -5.58 26.29
N SER A 92 13.51 -6.49 27.23
CA SER A 92 13.82 -7.92 27.10
C SER A 92 13.06 -8.58 25.94
N SER A 93 11.83 -8.18 25.69
CA SER A 93 11.02 -8.71 24.59
C SER A 93 11.58 -8.31 23.24
N LEU A 94 12.02 -7.07 23.07
CA LEU A 94 12.61 -6.59 21.82
C LEU A 94 14.04 -7.09 21.60
N GLU A 95 14.83 -7.25 22.66
CA GLU A 95 16.18 -7.82 22.55
C GLU A 95 16.17 -9.30 22.13
N ARG A 96 15.13 -10.06 22.51
CA ARG A 96 14.97 -11.47 22.12
C ARG A 96 14.71 -11.66 20.62
N VAL A 97 14.28 -10.62 19.91
CA VAL A 97 14.03 -10.70 18.48
C VAL A 97 15.33 -10.51 17.72
N ALA A 98 15.87 -11.60 17.18
CA ALA A 98 17.09 -11.57 16.38
C ALA A 98 17.01 -10.53 15.25
N GLY A 99 17.92 -9.57 15.25
CA GLY A 99 18.02 -8.54 14.23
C GLY A 99 17.06 -7.36 14.39
N VAL A 100 16.48 -7.13 15.57
CA VAL A 100 15.81 -5.86 15.90
C VAL A 100 16.84 -4.84 16.38
N SER A 101 16.67 -3.60 16.02
CA SER A 101 17.54 -2.49 16.43
C SER A 101 17.38 -2.21 17.94
N SER A 102 18.48 -2.11 18.68
CA SER A 102 18.48 -1.66 20.07
C SER A 102 17.91 -0.23 20.23
N GLY A 103 18.02 0.59 19.19
CA GLY A 103 17.40 1.92 19.15
C GLY A 103 15.88 1.86 19.17
N LEU A 104 15.26 0.85 18.56
CA LEU A 104 13.81 0.67 18.63
C LEU A 104 13.36 0.36 20.07
N ALA A 105 14.04 -0.57 20.74
CA ALA A 105 13.73 -0.91 22.13
C ALA A 105 13.83 0.31 23.06
N ALA A 106 14.92 1.07 22.94
CA ALA A 106 15.13 2.30 23.69
C ALA A 106 14.06 3.35 23.42
N ALA A 107 13.64 3.50 22.16
CA ALA A 107 12.60 4.47 21.78
C ALA A 107 11.23 4.08 22.34
N VAL A 108 10.84 2.80 22.29
CA VAL A 108 9.56 2.33 22.84
C VAL A 108 9.55 2.43 24.37
N ARG A 109 10.64 2.07 25.05
CA ARG A 109 10.77 2.28 26.50
C ARG A 109 10.63 3.76 26.87
N THR A 110 11.30 4.65 26.14
CA THR A 110 11.20 6.11 26.37
C THR A 110 9.78 6.61 26.12
N TYR A 111 9.11 6.10 25.11
CA TYR A 111 7.70 6.38 24.85
C TYR A 111 6.82 6.05 26.05
N TYR A 112 6.95 4.84 26.58
CA TYR A 112 6.20 4.37 27.74
C TYR A 112 6.48 5.23 28.99
N ALA A 113 7.75 5.42 29.34
CA ALA A 113 8.14 6.24 30.48
C ALA A 113 7.68 7.71 30.38
N ALA A 114 7.67 8.28 29.17
CA ALA A 114 7.19 9.63 28.93
C ALA A 114 5.66 9.73 29.09
N ASN A 115 4.89 8.76 28.58
CA ASN A 115 3.44 8.70 28.75
C ASN A 115 3.06 8.62 30.23
N ASN A 116 3.70 7.77 31.01
CA ASN A 116 3.42 7.61 32.45
C ASN A 116 3.71 8.88 33.25
N ARG A 117 4.63 9.71 32.79
CA ARG A 117 4.93 11.01 33.40
C ARG A 117 4.09 12.17 32.87
N GLY A 118 3.22 11.94 31.87
CA GLY A 118 2.44 12.98 31.19
C GLY A 118 3.28 13.86 30.27
N ASP A 119 4.51 13.44 29.90
CA ASP A 119 5.36 14.15 28.93
C ASP A 119 4.99 13.73 27.49
N PHE A 120 3.81 14.18 27.04
CA PHE A 120 3.28 13.85 25.73
C PHE A 120 4.15 14.35 24.56
N ALA A 121 4.93 15.42 24.76
CA ALA A 121 5.85 15.93 23.75
C ALA A 121 6.98 14.94 23.47
N THR A 122 7.58 14.37 24.52
CA THR A 122 8.60 13.33 24.39
C THR A 122 8.01 12.03 23.86
N ALA A 123 6.81 11.64 24.32
CA ALA A 123 6.11 10.46 23.81
C ALA A 123 5.82 10.57 22.30
N GLN A 124 5.30 11.69 21.84
CA GLN A 124 5.05 11.93 20.40
C GLN A 124 6.37 11.92 19.59
N ALA A 125 7.42 12.53 20.12
CA ALA A 125 8.74 12.52 19.49
C ALA A 125 9.30 11.10 19.37
N ALA A 126 9.06 10.22 20.35
CA ALA A 126 9.45 8.81 20.31
C ALA A 126 8.73 8.07 19.16
N VAL A 127 7.40 8.20 19.06
CA VAL A 127 6.61 7.57 17.98
C VAL A 127 7.06 8.09 16.61
N GLY A 128 7.26 9.40 16.47
CA GLY A 128 7.76 9.99 15.21
C GLY A 128 9.15 9.44 14.84
N TRP A 129 10.06 9.32 15.80
CA TRP A 129 11.38 8.75 15.56
C TRP A 129 11.32 7.26 15.17
N ILE A 130 10.46 6.47 15.86
CA ILE A 130 10.20 5.07 15.49
C ILE A 130 9.67 4.98 14.06
N ALA A 131 8.77 5.89 13.66
CA ALA A 131 8.25 5.97 12.29
C ALA A 131 9.29 6.38 11.24
N GLY A 132 10.49 6.80 11.66
CA GLY A 132 11.51 7.33 10.76
C GLY A 132 11.29 8.80 10.35
N ASP A 133 10.38 9.51 11.03
CA ASP A 133 10.15 10.93 10.79
C ASP A 133 11.28 11.77 11.41
N THR A 134 12.04 12.44 10.57
CA THR A 134 13.17 13.27 10.99
C THR A 134 12.76 14.62 11.55
N THR A 135 11.51 15.04 11.33
CA THR A 135 11.02 16.37 11.71
C THR A 135 10.49 16.44 13.13
N VAL A 136 9.95 15.33 13.64
CA VAL A 136 9.27 15.26 14.95
C VAL A 136 10.22 14.95 16.10
N ALA A 137 11.27 14.16 15.87
CA ALA A 137 12.19 13.74 16.92
C ALA A 137 13.06 14.90 17.44
N ASN A 138 12.79 15.35 18.65
CA ASN A 138 13.48 16.45 19.30
C ASN A 138 14.75 16.00 20.07
N ARG A 139 15.56 17.00 20.52
CA ARG A 139 16.80 16.74 21.26
C ARG A 139 16.51 16.07 22.62
N SER A 140 15.44 16.47 23.31
CA SER A 140 15.07 15.92 24.61
C SER A 140 14.83 14.42 24.53
N PHE A 141 13.98 13.98 23.60
CA PHE A 141 13.73 12.56 23.34
C PHE A 141 15.03 11.80 23.06
N LYS A 142 15.86 12.30 22.10
CA LYS A 142 17.10 11.60 21.70
C LYS A 142 18.07 11.44 22.88
N SER A 143 18.15 12.44 23.75
CA SER A 143 18.97 12.37 24.96
C SER A 143 18.44 11.36 25.98
N GLN A 144 17.11 11.31 26.19
CA GLN A 144 16.49 10.38 27.13
C GLN A 144 16.57 8.94 26.61
N ALA A 145 16.31 8.72 25.33
CA ALA A 145 16.37 7.40 24.70
C ALA A 145 17.81 6.91 24.46
N GLY A 146 18.83 7.78 24.55
CA GLY A 146 20.20 7.44 24.22
C GLY A 146 20.43 7.17 22.72
N VAL A 147 19.50 7.60 21.85
CA VAL A 147 19.58 7.39 20.40
C VAL A 147 20.17 8.57 19.67
N LYS A 148 20.80 8.34 18.51
CA LYS A 148 21.40 9.37 17.68
C LYS A 148 20.77 9.36 16.26
N GLY A 149 20.73 10.53 15.64
CA GLY A 149 20.29 10.64 14.27
C GLY A 149 18.82 10.27 14.06
N SER A 150 18.55 9.52 13.00
CA SER A 150 17.27 8.94 12.60
C SER A 150 17.52 7.50 12.15
N VAL A 151 16.46 6.77 11.78
CA VAL A 151 16.57 5.44 11.19
C VAL A 151 17.47 5.51 9.95
N SER A 152 18.53 4.71 9.93
CA SER A 152 19.49 4.69 8.81
C SER A 152 19.07 3.72 7.71
N GLU A 153 19.69 3.83 6.53
CA GLU A 153 19.47 2.88 5.42
C GLU A 153 19.79 1.42 5.82
N THR A 154 20.78 1.22 6.68
CA THR A 154 21.16 -0.09 7.17
C THR A 154 20.20 -0.63 8.23
N ASP A 155 19.55 0.26 8.98
CA ASP A 155 18.66 -0.11 10.08
C ASP A 155 17.20 -0.25 9.66
N ALA A 156 16.81 0.34 8.52
CA ALA A 156 15.41 0.39 8.08
C ALA A 156 14.72 -1.00 8.06
N LEU A 157 15.41 -2.03 7.60
CA LEU A 157 14.88 -3.40 7.59
C LEU A 157 14.85 -4.03 8.99
N LEU A 158 15.79 -3.68 9.86
CA LEU A 158 15.78 -4.13 11.27
C LEU A 158 14.62 -3.49 12.03
N PHE A 159 14.35 -2.21 11.75
CA PHE A 159 13.18 -1.53 12.29
C PHE A 159 11.88 -2.15 11.76
N LEU A 160 11.82 -2.47 10.47
CA LEU A 160 10.66 -3.15 9.90
C LEU A 160 10.38 -4.50 10.58
N LYS A 161 11.43 -5.28 10.86
CA LYS A 161 11.31 -6.53 11.67
C LYS A 161 10.68 -6.25 13.03
N GLY A 162 11.16 -5.21 13.70
CA GLY A 162 10.61 -4.79 14.99
C GLY A 162 9.15 -4.37 14.93
N ILE A 163 8.76 -3.57 13.92
CA ILE A 163 7.37 -3.17 13.73
C ILE A 163 6.46 -4.39 13.47
N VAL A 164 6.88 -5.33 12.62
CA VAL A 164 6.11 -6.56 12.39
C VAL A 164 5.98 -7.39 13.67
N TYR A 165 7.04 -7.45 14.48
CA TYR A 165 6.97 -8.09 15.78
C TYR A 165 5.95 -7.41 16.70
N LEU A 166 6.00 -6.08 16.85
CA LEU A 166 5.04 -5.31 17.65
C LEU A 166 3.60 -5.54 17.19
N ILE A 167 3.34 -5.48 15.89
CA ILE A 167 2.04 -5.75 15.29
C ILE A 167 1.50 -7.13 15.73
N ARG A 168 2.34 -8.15 15.65
CA ARG A 168 1.94 -9.51 16.04
C ARG A 168 1.71 -9.67 17.53
N GLN A 169 2.55 -9.04 18.35
CA GLN A 169 2.40 -9.06 19.81
C GLN A 169 1.19 -8.25 20.28
N ALA A 170 0.75 -7.25 19.51
CA ALA A 170 -0.49 -6.52 19.74
C ALA A 170 -1.76 -7.31 19.33
N GLY A 171 -1.61 -8.60 18.93
CA GLY A 171 -2.73 -9.49 18.61
C GLY A 171 -3.21 -9.45 17.15
N PHE A 172 -2.50 -8.74 16.27
CA PHE A 172 -2.77 -8.77 14.83
C PHE A 172 -2.10 -9.99 14.17
N ALA A 173 -2.68 -10.42 13.05
CA ALA A 173 -2.15 -11.56 12.29
C ALA A 173 -0.77 -11.25 11.65
N GLY A 174 -0.52 -9.98 11.32
CA GLY A 174 0.71 -9.54 10.70
C GLY A 174 0.57 -8.22 9.96
N LEU A 175 1.51 -7.95 9.06
CA LEU A 175 1.57 -6.75 8.23
C LEU A 175 1.41 -7.10 6.75
N PHE A 176 0.44 -6.49 6.09
CA PHE A 176 0.29 -6.51 4.64
C PHE A 176 0.77 -5.17 4.07
N VAL A 177 1.76 -5.19 3.19
CA VAL A 177 2.24 -3.98 2.50
C VAL A 177 2.02 -4.12 1.01
N SER A 178 1.30 -3.18 0.43
CA SER A 178 1.17 -3.07 -1.02
C SER A 178 2.01 -1.94 -1.58
N PHE A 179 2.72 -2.23 -2.67
CA PHE A 179 3.50 -1.27 -3.44
C PHE A 179 2.88 -1.10 -4.82
N ASP A 180 2.56 0.13 -5.17
CA ASP A 180 2.05 0.47 -6.51
C ASP A 180 3.06 1.29 -7.30
N GLU A 181 2.87 1.35 -8.62
CA GLU A 181 3.72 2.08 -9.57
C GLU A 181 5.20 1.67 -9.51
N ALA A 182 5.48 0.37 -9.32
CA ALA A 182 6.86 -0.14 -9.22
C ALA A 182 7.71 0.18 -10.46
N GLU A 183 7.09 0.40 -11.63
CA GLU A 183 7.75 0.86 -12.86
C GLU A 183 8.43 2.21 -12.74
N THR A 184 8.04 3.07 -11.79
CA THR A 184 8.71 4.34 -11.52
C THR A 184 10.19 4.16 -11.21
N ALA A 185 10.59 2.98 -10.70
CA ALA A 185 11.98 2.64 -10.50
C ALA A 185 12.83 2.72 -11.78
N GLN A 186 12.23 2.54 -12.96
CA GLN A 186 12.92 2.60 -14.26
C GLN A 186 13.32 4.02 -14.68
N ALA A 187 12.68 5.05 -14.10
CA ALA A 187 13.00 6.46 -14.38
C ALA A 187 14.27 6.95 -13.68
N PHE A 188 14.76 6.22 -12.67
CA PHE A 188 15.97 6.60 -11.94
C PHE A 188 17.25 6.26 -12.72
N SER A 189 18.36 6.88 -12.30
CA SER A 189 19.69 6.59 -12.84
C SER A 189 20.03 5.09 -12.67
N ARG A 190 20.92 4.57 -13.53
CA ARG A 190 21.28 3.15 -13.48
C ARG A 190 21.73 2.68 -12.08
N PRO A 191 22.64 3.40 -11.37
CA PRO A 191 23.05 2.97 -10.03
C PRO A 191 21.91 2.96 -9.01
N GLN A 192 21.02 3.96 -9.06
CA GLN A 192 19.87 4.04 -8.18
C GLN A 192 18.87 2.91 -8.44
N ARG A 193 18.61 2.61 -9.71
CA ARG A 193 17.73 1.52 -10.13
C ARG A 193 18.28 0.16 -9.69
N GLU A 194 19.57 -0.10 -9.92
CA GLU A 194 20.22 -1.33 -9.47
C GLU A 194 20.13 -1.48 -7.94
N LYS A 195 20.41 -0.41 -7.18
CA LYS A 195 20.22 -0.41 -5.72
C LYS A 195 18.77 -0.68 -5.34
N GLY A 196 17.79 -0.10 -6.03
CA GLY A 196 16.38 -0.35 -5.79
C GLY A 196 15.99 -1.81 -5.98
N TYR A 197 16.49 -2.45 -7.03
CA TYR A 197 16.23 -3.87 -7.27
C TYR A 197 16.96 -4.79 -6.27
N ILE A 198 18.14 -4.40 -5.80
CA ILE A 198 18.83 -5.10 -4.70
C ILE A 198 17.99 -5.01 -3.42
N ASN A 199 17.44 -3.84 -3.09
CA ASN A 199 16.57 -3.65 -1.93
C ASN A 199 15.29 -4.49 -2.06
N LEU A 200 14.67 -4.51 -3.24
CA LEU A 200 13.50 -5.37 -3.51
C LEU A 200 13.85 -6.85 -3.31
N ARG A 201 15.01 -7.29 -3.82
CA ARG A 201 15.49 -8.67 -3.59
C ARG A 201 15.65 -8.97 -2.10
N GLN A 202 16.18 -8.03 -1.31
CA GLN A 202 16.31 -8.23 0.13
C GLN A 202 14.95 -8.44 0.80
N LEU A 203 13.91 -7.67 0.44
CA LEU A 203 12.56 -7.87 0.96
C LEU A 203 11.99 -9.26 0.59
N VAL A 204 12.19 -9.69 -0.65
CA VAL A 204 11.80 -11.04 -1.11
C VAL A 204 12.53 -12.11 -0.33
N ASP A 205 13.87 -12.00 -0.23
CA ASP A 205 14.72 -12.98 0.49
C ASP A 205 14.37 -13.08 1.98
N MET A 206 14.02 -11.96 2.63
CA MET A 206 13.59 -11.94 4.03
C MET A 206 12.25 -12.67 4.23
N THR A 207 11.33 -12.54 3.28
CA THR A 207 10.04 -13.23 3.31
C THR A 207 10.23 -14.73 3.09
N ASP A 208 11.02 -15.11 2.08
CA ASP A 208 11.32 -16.50 1.73
C ASP A 208 12.02 -17.25 2.87
N LYS A 209 12.97 -16.60 3.55
CA LYS A 209 13.68 -17.16 4.71
C LYS A 209 12.88 -17.08 6.01
N ASN A 210 11.65 -16.62 5.99
CA ASN A 210 10.82 -16.39 7.17
C ASN A 210 11.49 -15.50 8.25
N GLU A 211 12.31 -14.53 7.82
CA GLU A 211 12.96 -13.58 8.74
C GLU A 211 12.00 -12.49 9.25
N ILE A 212 10.86 -12.30 8.59
CA ILE A 212 9.76 -11.40 8.96
C ILE A 212 8.42 -12.15 8.96
N PRO A 213 8.24 -13.11 9.89
CA PRO A 213 7.04 -13.93 9.92
C PRO A 213 5.78 -13.08 10.12
N GLY A 214 4.75 -13.35 9.31
CA GLY A 214 3.52 -12.57 9.31
C GLY A 214 3.58 -11.30 8.45
N CYS A 215 4.64 -11.07 7.68
CA CYS A 215 4.70 -9.99 6.71
C CYS A 215 4.38 -10.49 5.30
N PHE A 216 3.54 -9.76 4.57
CA PHE A 216 3.19 -10.04 3.18
C PHE A 216 3.40 -8.79 2.32
N PHE A 217 4.14 -8.93 1.23
CA PHE A 217 4.38 -7.87 0.26
C PHE A 217 3.65 -8.15 -1.06
N LEU A 218 2.91 -7.16 -1.55
CA LEU A 218 2.27 -7.15 -2.86
C LEU A 218 2.86 -6.02 -3.71
N PHE A 219 3.52 -6.35 -4.82
CA PHE A 219 4.04 -5.35 -5.76
C PHE A 219 3.17 -5.32 -7.01
N ALA A 220 2.72 -4.13 -7.38
CA ALA A 220 2.05 -3.89 -8.65
C ALA A 220 2.92 -3.02 -9.56
N GLY A 221 2.92 -3.35 -10.84
CA GLY A 221 3.66 -2.62 -11.84
C GLY A 221 3.23 -3.00 -13.25
N THR A 222 3.70 -2.25 -14.23
CA THR A 222 3.44 -2.53 -15.64
C THR A 222 4.27 -3.71 -16.15
N PRO A 223 3.90 -4.35 -17.28
CA PRO A 223 4.71 -5.39 -17.90
C PRO A 223 6.17 -4.96 -18.16
N ALA A 224 6.39 -3.66 -18.44
CA ALA A 224 7.73 -3.13 -18.64
C ALA A 224 8.62 -3.25 -17.40
N PHE A 225 8.06 -3.11 -16.20
CA PHE A 225 8.80 -3.32 -14.94
C PHE A 225 9.31 -4.75 -14.81
N PHE A 226 8.52 -5.73 -15.23
CA PHE A 226 8.89 -7.14 -15.14
C PHE A 226 9.82 -7.58 -16.27
N GLU A 227 9.53 -7.18 -17.52
CA GLU A 227 10.08 -7.82 -18.72
C GLU A 227 11.14 -6.98 -19.48
N SER A 228 11.19 -5.65 -19.26
CA SER A 228 12.12 -4.82 -20.02
C SER A 228 13.57 -4.94 -19.56
N ALA A 229 14.52 -4.52 -20.40
CA ALA A 229 15.94 -4.45 -20.05
C ALA A 229 16.25 -3.47 -18.90
N LYS A 230 15.35 -2.52 -18.61
CA LYS A 230 15.43 -1.61 -17.45
C LYS A 230 14.62 -2.12 -16.26
N GLY A 231 13.85 -3.19 -16.42
CA GLY A 231 13.07 -3.83 -15.39
C GLY A 231 13.87 -4.77 -14.50
N ILE A 232 13.16 -5.62 -13.74
CA ILE A 232 13.79 -6.59 -12.82
C ILE A 232 14.65 -7.63 -13.55
N ARG A 233 14.46 -7.85 -14.86
CA ARG A 233 15.35 -8.69 -15.68
C ARG A 233 16.79 -8.21 -15.66
N SER A 234 17.04 -6.93 -15.41
CA SER A 234 18.40 -6.38 -15.27
C SER A 234 19.16 -6.93 -14.05
N LEU A 235 18.46 -7.56 -13.09
CA LEU A 235 19.03 -8.22 -11.92
C LEU A 235 18.61 -9.70 -11.90
N PRO A 236 19.34 -10.61 -12.58
CA PRO A 236 18.97 -12.02 -12.70
C PRO A 236 18.58 -12.69 -11.38
N PRO A 237 19.32 -12.51 -10.25
CA PRO A 237 18.94 -13.14 -9.00
C PRO A 237 17.58 -12.70 -8.43
N LEU A 238 17.07 -11.54 -8.80
CA LEU A 238 15.70 -11.11 -8.46
C LEU A 238 14.69 -11.71 -9.43
N TYR A 239 15.01 -11.67 -10.74
CA TYR A 239 14.13 -12.22 -11.78
C TYR A 239 13.88 -13.71 -11.59
N ASP A 240 14.90 -14.48 -11.20
CA ASP A 240 14.79 -15.92 -10.92
C ASP A 240 13.80 -16.23 -9.75
N ARG A 241 13.60 -15.28 -8.83
CA ARG A 241 12.69 -15.44 -7.68
C ARG A 241 11.24 -15.07 -7.97
N ILE A 242 11.03 -14.01 -8.75
CA ILE A 242 9.71 -13.42 -8.94
C ILE A 242 9.29 -13.29 -10.40
N GLY A 243 10.10 -13.74 -11.34
CA GLY A 243 9.76 -13.78 -12.77
C GLY A 243 8.71 -14.86 -13.09
N ILE A 244 8.16 -14.80 -14.29
CA ILE A 244 7.23 -15.80 -14.79
C ILE A 244 8.02 -17.10 -15.08
N ILE A 245 7.52 -18.23 -14.57
CA ILE A 245 8.16 -19.55 -14.75
C ILE A 245 7.82 -20.13 -16.13
N SER A 246 6.57 -19.96 -16.60
CA SER A 246 6.14 -20.43 -17.91
C SER A 246 5.04 -19.52 -18.48
N ASP A 247 5.04 -19.31 -19.77
CA ASP A 247 3.98 -18.64 -20.52
C ASP A 247 3.42 -19.64 -21.55
N ASP A 248 2.75 -20.66 -21.04
CA ASP A 248 2.10 -21.72 -21.84
C ASP A 248 0.62 -21.39 -22.15
N GLY A 249 0.18 -20.17 -21.84
CA GLY A 249 -1.18 -19.69 -22.03
C GLY A 249 -2.16 -20.08 -20.91
N PHE A 250 -1.70 -20.80 -19.87
CA PHE A 250 -2.50 -21.14 -18.70
C PHE A 250 -2.12 -20.25 -17.51
N ALA A 251 -3.04 -19.38 -17.08
CA ALA A 251 -2.82 -18.53 -15.92
C ALA A 251 -2.73 -19.39 -14.64
N ASN A 252 -1.58 -19.32 -13.96
CA ASN A 252 -1.40 -19.98 -12.67
C ASN A 252 -1.38 -18.93 -11.54
N PRO A 253 -2.49 -18.74 -10.80
CA PRO A 253 -2.58 -17.74 -9.73
C PRO A 253 -1.77 -18.12 -8.48
N MET A 254 -1.16 -19.31 -8.43
CA MET A 254 -0.30 -19.75 -7.33
C MET A 254 1.17 -19.36 -7.53
N GLN A 255 1.50 -18.71 -8.64
CA GLN A 255 2.85 -18.16 -8.87
C GLN A 255 3.07 -16.87 -8.10
N THR A 256 4.35 -16.52 -7.92
CA THR A 256 4.78 -15.24 -7.32
C THR A 256 4.37 -14.03 -8.15
N GLN A 257 4.21 -14.19 -9.47
CA GLN A 257 3.75 -13.15 -10.38
C GLN A 257 2.39 -13.51 -10.97
N ILE A 258 1.43 -12.61 -10.84
CA ILE A 258 0.08 -12.73 -11.41
C ILE A 258 -0.06 -11.69 -12.52
N VAL A 259 -0.25 -12.16 -13.76
CA VAL A 259 -0.51 -11.29 -14.91
C VAL A 259 -2.01 -11.00 -14.99
N LEU A 260 -2.37 -9.71 -14.87
CA LEU A 260 -3.76 -9.30 -15.02
C LEU A 260 -4.16 -9.32 -16.49
N SER A 261 -5.24 -10.05 -16.79
CA SER A 261 -5.77 -10.12 -18.14
C SER A 261 -6.27 -8.75 -18.63
N LYS A 262 -5.97 -8.43 -19.88
CA LYS A 262 -6.41 -7.19 -20.52
C LYS A 262 -7.93 -7.09 -20.55
N PHE A 263 -8.43 -5.84 -20.55
CA PHE A 263 -9.85 -5.60 -20.78
C PHE A 263 -10.23 -5.91 -22.24
N ASN A 264 -11.44 -6.41 -22.39
CA ASN A 264 -12.14 -6.53 -23.66
C ASN A 264 -13.53 -5.86 -23.53
N CYS A 265 -14.29 -5.79 -24.61
CA CYS A 265 -15.62 -5.15 -24.60
C CYS A 265 -16.58 -5.78 -23.59
N GLU A 266 -16.57 -7.11 -23.45
CA GLU A 266 -17.41 -7.84 -22.48
C GLU A 266 -17.08 -7.46 -21.05
N LYS A 267 -15.78 -7.34 -20.70
CA LYS A 267 -15.35 -6.92 -19.36
C LYS A 267 -15.69 -5.46 -19.08
N LEU A 268 -15.63 -4.57 -20.10
CA LEU A 268 -16.07 -3.19 -19.95
C LEU A 268 -17.59 -3.11 -19.73
N GLU A 269 -18.37 -3.89 -20.45
CA GLU A 269 -19.83 -3.96 -20.28
C GLU A 269 -20.19 -4.44 -18.86
N LYS A 270 -19.56 -5.53 -18.37
CA LYS A 270 -19.73 -6.02 -17.01
C LYS A 270 -19.33 -5.00 -15.95
N ALA A 271 -18.24 -4.26 -16.20
CA ALA A 271 -17.80 -3.20 -15.29
C ALA A 271 -18.81 -2.03 -15.24
N ALA A 272 -19.40 -1.65 -16.39
CA ALA A 272 -20.45 -0.64 -16.43
C ALA A 272 -21.67 -1.03 -15.61
N TYR A 273 -22.17 -2.26 -15.73
CA TYR A 273 -23.27 -2.72 -14.90
C TYR A 273 -22.94 -2.67 -13.41
N LYS A 274 -21.74 -3.13 -13.02
CA LYS A 274 -21.34 -3.10 -11.61
C LYS A 274 -21.21 -1.67 -11.07
N VAL A 275 -20.73 -0.73 -11.89
CA VAL A 275 -20.66 0.69 -11.53
C VAL A 275 -22.06 1.28 -11.41
N SER A 276 -23.00 0.93 -12.28
CA SER A 276 -24.41 1.35 -12.15
C SER A 276 -25.05 0.87 -10.85
N ASP A 277 -24.81 -0.39 -10.46
CA ASP A 277 -25.30 -0.95 -9.20
C ASP A 277 -24.75 -0.16 -7.99
N ILE A 278 -23.42 0.01 -7.94
CA ILE A 278 -22.75 0.76 -6.87
C ILE A 278 -23.24 2.21 -6.81
N TYR A 279 -23.42 2.84 -7.96
CA TYR A 279 -23.91 4.21 -8.05
C TYR A 279 -25.33 4.31 -7.49
N SER A 280 -26.21 3.38 -7.85
CA SER A 280 -27.59 3.35 -7.34
C SER A 280 -27.67 3.08 -5.83
N GLU A 281 -26.78 2.25 -5.30
CA GLU A 281 -26.69 1.99 -3.85
C GLU A 281 -26.22 3.24 -3.06
N GLY A 282 -25.28 4.01 -3.63
CA GLY A 282 -24.64 5.14 -2.95
C GLY A 282 -25.37 6.46 -3.08
N PHE A 283 -25.98 6.73 -4.23
CA PHE A 283 -26.60 8.03 -4.58
C PHE A 283 -28.12 7.98 -4.74
N GLY A 284 -28.76 6.84 -4.47
CA GLY A 284 -30.19 6.63 -4.68
C GLY A 284 -30.50 6.14 -6.08
N ALA A 285 -31.76 5.73 -6.31
CA ALA A 285 -32.19 5.12 -7.55
C ALA A 285 -32.02 6.09 -8.74
N VAL A 286 -30.94 5.91 -9.47
CA VAL A 286 -30.82 6.48 -10.82
C VAL A 286 -31.76 5.70 -11.73
N ASP A 287 -32.52 6.41 -12.56
CA ASP A 287 -33.29 5.76 -13.62
C ASP A 287 -32.34 5.05 -14.60
N THR A 288 -31.97 3.81 -14.24
CA THR A 288 -31.07 2.98 -15.04
C THR A 288 -31.69 2.56 -16.38
N SER A 289 -33.01 2.78 -16.57
CA SER A 289 -33.66 2.53 -17.85
C SER A 289 -33.08 3.41 -18.96
N ARG A 290 -32.60 4.60 -18.62
CA ARG A 290 -31.93 5.53 -19.56
C ARG A 290 -30.51 5.07 -19.94
N VAL A 291 -29.88 4.24 -19.10
CA VAL A 291 -28.55 3.66 -19.33
C VAL A 291 -28.70 2.22 -19.79
N SER A 292 -29.35 2.05 -20.93
CA SER A 292 -29.67 0.73 -21.49
C SER A 292 -28.40 -0.06 -21.91
N PRO A 293 -28.47 -1.41 -21.98
CA PRO A 293 -27.39 -2.23 -22.55
C PRO A 293 -26.95 -1.79 -23.95
N ALA A 294 -27.89 -1.29 -24.75
CA ALA A 294 -27.62 -0.75 -26.10
C ALA A 294 -26.76 0.53 -26.02
N PHE A 295 -27.06 1.42 -25.06
CA PHE A 295 -26.26 2.61 -24.80
C PHE A 295 -24.84 2.26 -24.34
N ILE A 296 -24.69 1.36 -23.38
CA ILE A 296 -23.37 0.94 -22.87
C ILE A 296 -22.50 0.41 -24.01
N ARG A 297 -23.03 -0.45 -24.88
CA ARG A 297 -22.30 -0.98 -26.05
C ARG A 297 -21.94 0.11 -27.06
N ALA A 298 -22.85 1.03 -27.32
CA ALA A 298 -22.60 2.16 -28.22
C ALA A 298 -21.50 3.07 -27.65
N MET A 299 -21.53 3.33 -26.35
CA MET A 299 -20.52 4.10 -25.65
C MET A 299 -19.14 3.42 -25.69
N ILE A 300 -19.06 2.10 -25.41
CA ILE A 300 -17.83 1.32 -25.54
C ILE A 300 -17.28 1.47 -26.97
N SER A 301 -18.11 1.32 -27.98
CA SER A 301 -17.71 1.46 -29.38
C SER A 301 -17.19 2.87 -29.71
N LYS A 302 -17.86 3.92 -29.22
CA LYS A 302 -17.42 5.31 -29.42
C LYS A 302 -16.09 5.61 -28.77
N VAL A 303 -15.91 5.17 -27.51
CA VAL A 303 -14.66 5.40 -26.76
C VAL A 303 -13.51 4.59 -27.38
N THR A 304 -13.71 3.30 -27.66
CA THR A 304 -12.66 2.44 -28.22
C THR A 304 -12.31 2.81 -29.67
N GLY A 305 -13.28 3.26 -30.45
CA GLY A 305 -13.08 3.68 -31.85
C GLY A 305 -12.07 4.82 -31.99
N ARG A 306 -11.98 5.73 -31.00
CA ARG A 306 -10.98 6.81 -30.98
C ARG A 306 -9.55 6.33 -30.70
N PHE A 307 -9.40 5.10 -30.23
CA PHE A 307 -8.11 4.46 -29.94
C PHE A 307 -7.84 3.26 -30.87
N GLY A 308 -8.30 3.34 -32.10
CA GLY A 308 -8.10 2.28 -33.11
C GLY A 308 -8.69 0.92 -32.70
N GLY A 309 -9.78 0.89 -31.94
CA GLY A 309 -10.39 -0.33 -31.42
C GLY A 309 -9.67 -0.99 -30.23
N ARG A 310 -8.62 -0.37 -29.70
CA ARG A 310 -7.84 -0.90 -28.58
C ARG A 310 -8.55 -0.74 -27.25
N VAL A 311 -9.23 -1.78 -26.81
CA VAL A 311 -10.01 -1.82 -25.56
C VAL A 311 -9.13 -1.83 -24.32
N ASP A 312 -7.92 -2.36 -24.41
CA ASP A 312 -6.97 -2.48 -23.30
C ASP A 312 -6.44 -1.13 -22.78
N VAL A 313 -6.53 -0.07 -23.59
CA VAL A 313 -6.04 1.28 -23.26
C VAL A 313 -7.10 2.16 -22.57
N VAL A 314 -8.37 1.89 -22.81
CA VAL A 314 -9.48 2.81 -22.47
C VAL A 314 -10.29 2.57 -21.18
N PRO A 315 -10.06 1.52 -20.34
CA PRO A 315 -10.99 1.23 -19.24
C PRO A 315 -11.17 2.38 -18.25
N ARG A 316 -10.08 3.10 -17.90
CA ARG A 316 -10.15 4.25 -16.98
C ARG A 316 -10.96 5.41 -17.58
N LEU A 317 -10.71 5.69 -18.84
CA LEU A 317 -11.39 6.75 -19.55
C LEU A 317 -12.89 6.43 -19.72
N PHE A 318 -13.18 5.18 -20.13
CA PHE A 318 -14.56 4.72 -20.25
C PHE A 318 -15.32 4.82 -18.93
N LEU A 319 -14.75 4.33 -17.82
CA LEU A 319 -15.41 4.37 -16.50
C LEU A 319 -15.64 5.80 -16.03
N ARG A 320 -14.70 6.72 -16.24
CA ARG A 320 -14.88 8.14 -15.92
C ARG A 320 -16.03 8.76 -16.68
N GLU A 321 -16.05 8.57 -18.00
CA GLU A 321 -17.12 9.07 -18.85
C GLU A 321 -18.48 8.44 -18.51
N PHE A 322 -18.44 7.16 -18.10
CA PHE A 322 -19.66 6.44 -17.72
C PHE A 322 -20.26 6.98 -16.42
N VAL A 323 -19.43 7.31 -15.43
CA VAL A 323 -19.89 7.96 -14.19
C VAL A 323 -20.45 9.35 -14.47
N ASP A 324 -19.82 10.16 -15.34
CA ASP A 324 -20.36 11.46 -15.76
C ASP A 324 -21.75 11.33 -16.44
N VAL A 325 -21.96 10.25 -17.19
CA VAL A 325 -23.30 9.96 -17.75
C VAL A 325 -24.30 9.62 -16.65
N LEU A 326 -23.92 8.84 -15.64
CA LEU A 326 -24.80 8.53 -14.52
C LEU A 326 -25.14 9.79 -13.71
N ASP A 327 -24.16 10.66 -13.47
CA ASP A 327 -24.36 11.96 -12.81
C ASP A 327 -25.38 12.82 -13.58
N LYS A 328 -25.24 12.92 -14.89
CA LYS A 328 -26.18 13.65 -15.74
C LYS A 328 -27.57 13.05 -15.75
N CYS A 329 -27.68 11.72 -15.71
CA CYS A 329 -28.97 11.05 -15.54
C CYS A 329 -29.62 11.33 -14.20
N ALA A 330 -28.85 11.46 -13.14
CA ALA A 330 -29.34 11.77 -11.80
C ALA A 330 -29.77 13.24 -11.68
N LEU A 331 -29.00 14.16 -12.28
CA LEU A 331 -29.22 15.60 -12.15
C LEU A 331 -30.29 16.15 -13.12
N TYR A 332 -30.49 15.53 -14.28
CA TYR A 332 -31.34 16.06 -15.34
C TYR A 332 -32.34 15.00 -15.84
N GLU A 333 -33.62 15.18 -15.55
CA GLU A 333 -34.70 14.28 -15.99
C GLU A 333 -34.80 14.19 -17.54
N ASN A 334 -34.48 15.27 -18.26
CA ASN A 334 -34.55 15.35 -19.73
C ASN A 334 -33.25 14.96 -20.44
N TYR A 335 -32.21 14.45 -19.69
CA TYR A 335 -30.98 13.97 -20.33
C TYR A 335 -31.20 12.58 -20.89
N SER A 336 -31.10 12.45 -22.21
CA SER A 336 -31.12 11.14 -22.93
C SER A 336 -29.68 10.77 -23.31
N PRO A 337 -29.04 9.79 -22.63
CA PRO A 337 -27.67 9.42 -22.93
C PRO A 337 -27.46 8.97 -24.38
N MET A 338 -28.43 8.24 -24.94
CA MET A 338 -28.33 7.70 -26.30
C MET A 338 -28.23 8.78 -27.35
N GLU A 339 -28.89 9.92 -27.15
CA GLU A 339 -28.95 11.04 -28.09
C GLU A 339 -27.86 12.08 -27.83
N LYS A 340 -27.56 12.33 -26.56
CA LYS A 340 -26.78 13.50 -26.13
C LYS A 340 -25.32 13.18 -25.78
N TYR A 341 -24.98 11.90 -25.57
CA TYR A 341 -23.59 11.56 -25.24
C TYR A 341 -22.68 11.75 -26.47
N ALA A 342 -21.71 12.63 -26.29
CA ALA A 342 -20.61 12.84 -27.24
C ALA A 342 -19.29 12.66 -26.53
N PHE A 343 -18.50 11.70 -26.98
CA PHE A 343 -17.15 11.50 -26.44
C PHE A 343 -16.18 12.53 -27.03
N THR A 344 -15.57 13.36 -26.18
CA THR A 344 -14.55 14.33 -26.59
C THR A 344 -13.26 14.03 -25.82
N PRO A 345 -12.24 13.43 -26.46
CA PRO A 345 -10.96 13.15 -25.81
C PRO A 345 -10.26 14.46 -25.39
N GLY A 346 -9.84 14.55 -24.15
CA GLY A 346 -8.97 15.63 -23.67
C GLY A 346 -9.67 16.84 -23.02
N ASN A 347 -10.98 16.86 -22.87
CA ASN A 347 -11.70 17.93 -22.14
C ASN A 347 -11.85 17.61 -20.64
N GLY A 348 -10.81 17.19 -19.97
CA GLY A 348 -10.85 16.98 -18.52
C GLY A 348 -9.49 17.19 -17.88
N ASP A 349 -9.49 17.67 -16.64
CA ASP A 349 -8.30 17.97 -15.82
C ASP A 349 -7.41 16.76 -15.48
N ILE A 350 -7.74 15.56 -15.95
CA ILE A 350 -6.93 14.37 -15.77
C ILE A 350 -6.13 14.11 -17.04
N PRO A 351 -4.80 14.31 -17.02
CA PRO A 351 -3.97 14.09 -18.20
C PRO A 351 -4.02 12.61 -18.61
N LEU A 352 -4.10 12.38 -19.92
CA LEU A 352 -3.97 11.05 -20.50
C LEU A 352 -2.62 10.45 -20.10
N LYS A 353 -2.60 9.16 -19.77
CA LYS A 353 -1.35 8.44 -19.56
C LYS A 353 -0.52 8.41 -20.84
N ALA A 354 0.80 8.25 -20.72
CA ALA A 354 1.71 8.22 -21.87
C ALA A 354 1.29 7.17 -22.92
N GLU A 355 0.76 6.04 -22.51
CA GLU A 355 0.24 4.97 -23.36
C GLU A 355 -1.02 5.40 -24.13
N GLU A 356 -1.91 6.15 -23.49
CA GLU A 356 -3.14 6.68 -24.09
C GLU A 356 -2.80 7.78 -25.11
N LYS A 357 -1.81 8.63 -24.81
CA LYS A 357 -1.31 9.66 -25.75
C LYS A 357 -0.64 9.03 -26.97
N ALA A 358 0.24 8.07 -26.75
CA ALA A 358 0.96 7.39 -27.85
C ALA A 358 0.00 6.72 -28.85
N VAL A 359 -1.14 6.18 -28.40
CA VAL A 359 -2.14 5.58 -29.29
C VAL A 359 -2.95 6.62 -30.04
N MET A 360 -3.18 7.81 -29.47
CA MET A 360 -3.88 8.90 -30.15
C MET A 360 -3.03 9.60 -31.21
N GLU A 361 -1.71 9.64 -31.04
CA GLU A 361 -0.76 10.24 -31.98
C GLU A 361 -0.51 9.39 -33.23
N ILE A 362 -0.88 8.12 -33.23
CA ILE A 362 -0.85 7.27 -34.41
C ILE A 362 -2.07 7.63 -35.27
N SER A 363 -1.88 8.55 -36.21
CA SER A 363 -2.87 8.81 -37.24
C SER A 363 -2.99 7.60 -38.17
N TRP A 364 -4.17 6.99 -38.21
CA TRP A 364 -4.56 5.91 -39.15
C TRP A 364 -4.95 6.47 -40.50
#